data_383de868dcfaac0460620a333f597f45
#
_entry.id   383de868dcfaac0460620a333f597f45
#
_cell.length_a   1.000
_cell.length_b   1.000
_cell.length_c   1.000
_cell.angle_alpha   90.00
_cell.angle_beta   90.00
_cell.angle_gamma   90.00
#
_symmetry.space_group_name_H-M   'P 1'
#
loop_
_entity.id
_entity.type
_entity.pdbx_description
1 polymer ?
#
loop_
_entity_poly.entity_id
_entity_poly.type
_entity_poly.pdbx_seq_one_letter_code
_entity_poly.pdbx_strand_id
1 'polypeptide(L)'
;MRPLAALAVLTATAALLAGAGSARITGTVPRPHIVQKPIPYPAKRRAEMAAYALRHYGIDTWHLVHPHVIVEHYTVSETFSSVYNTFAPDVPDGELGELPGDCSHFVVDKDGTIYQLVPTTIMCRHTVGLNYTAIGIEHVGSSDREILSNPRQLAASLQLTLWLMQQKGIQLRNVIGHNESLTSPYHKELYAPWRCQTHGDWTRADMDVYRAKLAALARRYGVPLGPAARRVTPRC
;
A
#
# COMPACT_ATOMS: atom_id res chain seq x y z
N MET A 1 -2.54 55.41 71.76
CA MET A 1 -2.53 55.37 70.31
C MET A 1 -2.06 54.00 69.85
N ARG A 2 -2.91 53.15 69.41
CA ARG A 2 -2.60 51.82 68.88
C ARG A 2 -2.73 51.83 67.36
N PRO A 3 -1.80 51.33 66.59
CA PRO A 3 -1.99 51.21 65.14
C PRO A 3 -2.78 49.94 64.76
N LEU A 4 -3.73 50.12 63.88
CA LEU A 4 -4.48 49.05 63.24
C LEU A 4 -3.60 48.30 62.23
N ALA A 5 -3.54 46.98 62.40
CA ALA A 5 -2.93 46.11 61.40
C ALA A 5 -3.95 45.75 60.32
N ALA A 6 -3.66 46.09 59.09
CA ALA A 6 -4.46 45.68 57.95
C ALA A 6 -4.08 44.26 57.49
N LEU A 7 -5.08 43.35 57.50
CA LEU A 7 -4.94 41.98 57.06
C LEU A 7 -5.20 41.92 55.55
N ALA A 8 -4.15 41.63 54.75
CA ALA A 8 -4.28 41.44 53.33
C ALA A 8 -4.70 39.98 53.05
N VAL A 9 -5.88 39.80 52.48
CA VAL A 9 -6.37 38.49 52.02
C VAL A 9 -5.86 38.27 50.59
N LEU A 10 -4.92 37.37 50.41
CA LEU A 10 -4.51 36.84 49.09
C LEU A 10 -5.53 35.81 48.63
N THR A 11 -6.32 36.13 47.64
CA THR A 11 -7.14 35.15 46.91
C THR A 11 -6.30 34.50 45.83
N ALA A 12 -5.96 33.27 45.99
CA ALA A 12 -5.31 32.43 44.97
C ALA A 12 -6.36 31.91 44.00
N THR A 13 -6.40 32.46 42.79
CA THR A 13 -7.18 31.90 41.68
C THR A 13 -6.42 30.73 41.06
N ALA A 14 -6.88 29.50 41.34
CA ALA A 14 -6.43 28.33 40.67
C ALA A 14 -7.02 28.27 39.27
N ALA A 15 -6.19 28.52 38.23
CA ALA A 15 -6.59 28.31 36.86
C ALA A 15 -6.57 26.80 36.55
N LEU A 16 -7.76 26.20 36.42
CA LEU A 16 -7.92 24.85 35.84
C LEU A 16 -7.58 24.92 34.35
N LEU A 17 -6.38 24.49 34.01
CA LEU A 17 -6.02 24.10 32.64
C LEU A 17 -6.77 22.82 32.29
N ALA A 18 -7.96 22.95 31.71
CA ALA A 18 -8.64 21.86 31.06
C ALA A 18 -7.81 21.46 29.81
N GLY A 19 -6.99 20.44 29.98
CA GLY A 19 -6.31 19.78 28.88
C GLY A 19 -7.36 19.18 27.95
N ALA A 20 -7.65 19.82 26.82
CA ALA A 20 -8.44 19.25 25.73
C ALA A 20 -7.64 18.08 25.15
N GLY A 21 -7.76 16.91 25.78
CA GLY A 21 -7.35 15.64 25.20
C GLY A 21 -8.21 15.43 23.95
N SER A 22 -7.67 15.71 22.77
CA SER A 22 -8.28 15.29 21.53
C SER A 22 -8.48 13.80 21.58
N ALA A 23 -9.69 13.35 21.85
CA ALA A 23 -10.09 11.96 21.70
C ALA A 23 -9.78 11.59 20.25
N ARG A 24 -8.75 10.79 20.03
CA ARG A 24 -8.49 10.17 18.71
C ARG A 24 -9.67 9.26 18.42
N ILE A 25 -10.57 9.71 17.58
CA ILE A 25 -11.61 8.87 17.02
C ILE A 25 -10.88 7.91 16.09
N THR A 26 -10.49 6.74 16.59
CA THR A 26 -9.98 5.65 15.77
C THR A 26 -11.19 4.94 15.16
N GLY A 27 -11.77 5.54 14.13
CA GLY A 27 -12.86 4.92 13.39
C GLY A 27 -12.37 3.67 12.67
N THR A 28 -13.23 2.64 12.62
CA THR A 28 -12.97 1.45 11.84
C THR A 28 -13.27 1.75 10.36
N VAL A 29 -12.30 1.51 9.49
CA VAL A 29 -12.51 1.59 8.04
C VAL A 29 -13.35 0.39 7.61
N PRO A 30 -14.53 0.58 7.02
CA PRO A 30 -15.33 -0.53 6.53
C PRO A 30 -14.56 -1.33 5.47
N ARG A 31 -14.62 -2.66 5.60
CA ARG A 31 -14.08 -3.52 4.55
C ARG A 31 -14.89 -3.30 3.27
N PRO A 32 -14.26 -3.00 2.13
CA PRO A 32 -14.98 -2.93 0.86
C PRO A 32 -15.52 -4.31 0.47
N HIS A 33 -16.51 -4.32 -0.42
CA HIS A 33 -16.95 -5.58 -1.02
C HIS A 33 -15.83 -6.09 -1.94
N ILE A 34 -15.35 -7.30 -1.68
CA ILE A 34 -14.25 -7.94 -2.42
C ILE A 34 -14.75 -9.26 -2.98
N VAL A 35 -14.75 -9.37 -4.30
CA VAL A 35 -15.07 -10.60 -5.03
C VAL A 35 -13.86 -11.52 -5.00
N GLN A 36 -14.03 -12.74 -4.48
CA GLN A 36 -12.96 -13.73 -4.47
C GLN A 36 -12.83 -14.36 -5.86
N LYS A 37 -11.67 -14.20 -6.48
CA LYS A 37 -11.38 -14.75 -7.80
C LYS A 37 -9.93 -15.28 -7.82
N PRO A 38 -9.63 -16.29 -6.98
CA PRO A 38 -8.25 -16.73 -6.79
C PRO A 38 -7.66 -17.30 -8.09
N ILE A 39 -6.41 -16.95 -8.36
CA ILE A 39 -5.60 -17.65 -9.36
C ILE A 39 -5.06 -18.95 -8.77
N PRO A 40 -4.75 -19.96 -9.60
CA PRO A 40 -4.11 -21.18 -9.14
C PRO A 40 -2.76 -20.91 -8.46
N TYR A 41 -2.61 -21.42 -7.24
CA TYR A 41 -1.35 -21.30 -6.48
C TYR A 41 -0.94 -22.67 -5.89
N PRO A 42 -0.66 -23.68 -6.75
CA PRO A 42 -0.35 -25.04 -6.34
C PRO A 42 1.02 -25.15 -5.65
N ALA A 43 1.37 -26.32 -5.14
CA ALA A 43 2.64 -26.57 -4.47
C ALA A 43 3.85 -26.20 -5.34
N LYS A 44 3.78 -26.45 -6.66
CA LYS A 44 4.82 -26.06 -7.63
C LYS A 44 5.07 -24.54 -7.58
N ARG A 45 4.04 -23.72 -7.77
CA ARG A 45 4.15 -22.24 -7.77
C ARG A 45 4.64 -21.70 -6.41
N ARG A 46 4.28 -22.37 -5.29
CA ARG A 46 4.81 -22.03 -3.96
C ARG A 46 6.30 -22.30 -3.85
N ALA A 47 6.76 -23.45 -4.35
CA ALA A 47 8.18 -23.80 -4.34
C ALA A 47 9.00 -22.83 -5.22
N GLU A 48 8.48 -22.45 -6.37
CA GLU A 48 9.10 -21.46 -7.25
C GLU A 48 9.16 -20.08 -6.59
N MET A 49 8.10 -19.65 -5.87
CA MET A 49 8.13 -18.41 -5.12
C MET A 49 9.15 -18.44 -3.98
N ALA A 50 9.29 -19.56 -3.25
CA ALA A 50 10.31 -19.69 -2.23
C ALA A 50 11.72 -19.62 -2.83
N ALA A 51 11.96 -20.28 -3.96
CA ALA A 51 13.25 -20.23 -4.68
C ALA A 51 13.54 -18.80 -5.21
N TYR A 52 12.53 -18.12 -5.75
CA TYR A 52 12.63 -16.71 -6.15
C TYR A 52 13.00 -15.83 -4.95
N ALA A 53 12.26 -15.95 -3.83
CA ALA A 53 12.49 -15.15 -2.63
C ALA A 53 13.88 -15.41 -2.02
N LEU A 54 14.38 -16.64 -2.07
CA LEU A 54 15.74 -16.96 -1.65
C LEU A 54 16.78 -16.25 -2.52
N ARG A 55 16.62 -16.29 -3.85
CA ARG A 55 17.55 -15.66 -4.80
C ARG A 55 17.54 -14.13 -4.70
N HIS A 56 16.36 -13.52 -4.61
CA HIS A 56 16.20 -12.07 -4.68
C HIS A 56 16.28 -11.38 -3.32
N TYR A 57 15.85 -12.05 -2.26
CA TYR A 57 15.71 -11.46 -0.92
C TYR A 57 16.50 -12.17 0.16
N GLY A 58 17.08 -13.34 -0.13
CA GLY A 58 17.80 -14.15 0.85
C GLY A 58 16.89 -14.76 1.92
N ILE A 59 15.61 -15.00 1.59
CA ILE A 59 14.64 -15.62 2.49
C ILE A 59 13.99 -16.81 1.81
N ASP A 60 13.97 -17.97 2.48
CA ASP A 60 13.38 -19.21 1.96
C ASP A 60 11.91 -19.33 2.40
N THR A 61 11.03 -18.61 1.70
CA THR A 61 9.59 -18.64 1.96
C THR A 61 8.78 -18.12 0.78
N TRP A 62 7.57 -18.65 0.63
CA TRP A 62 6.55 -18.13 -0.28
C TRP A 62 5.47 -17.30 0.45
N HIS A 63 5.59 -17.16 1.77
CA HIS A 63 4.66 -16.39 2.57
C HIS A 63 5.02 -14.90 2.60
N LEU A 64 4.00 -14.07 2.45
CA LEU A 64 4.11 -12.63 2.71
C LEU A 64 3.86 -12.40 4.20
N VAL A 65 4.92 -12.08 4.94
CA VAL A 65 4.88 -11.86 6.38
C VAL A 65 5.09 -10.38 6.68
N HIS A 66 4.17 -9.78 7.44
CA HIS A 66 4.24 -8.36 7.83
C HIS A 66 4.49 -7.40 6.66
N PRO A 67 3.55 -7.27 5.70
CA PRO A 67 3.72 -6.34 4.59
C PRO A 67 3.81 -4.89 5.10
N HIS A 68 4.81 -4.16 4.59
CA HIS A 68 5.09 -2.78 4.95
C HIS A 68 4.71 -1.78 3.86
N VAL A 69 4.45 -2.26 2.64
CA VAL A 69 4.24 -1.45 1.45
C VAL A 69 2.96 -1.87 0.73
N ILE A 70 2.25 -0.92 0.16
CA ILE A 70 1.24 -1.14 -0.88
C ILE A 70 1.79 -0.52 -2.15
N VAL A 71 1.79 -1.29 -3.25
CA VAL A 71 2.21 -0.81 -4.57
C VAL A 71 0.99 -0.76 -5.48
N GLU A 72 0.73 0.42 -6.02
CA GLU A 72 -0.31 0.65 -7.01
C GLU A 72 0.27 0.44 -8.41
N HIS A 73 -0.50 -0.28 -9.28
CA HIS A 73 -0.15 -0.62 -10.65
C HIS A 73 -1.31 -0.32 -11.60
N TYR A 74 -1.06 -0.30 -12.90
CA TYR A 74 -2.08 -0.45 -13.91
C TYR A 74 -1.71 -1.54 -14.94
N THR A 75 -2.72 -2.20 -15.47
CA THR A 75 -2.59 -3.49 -16.15
C THR A 75 -2.28 -3.41 -17.64
N VAL A 76 -2.34 -2.21 -18.25
CA VAL A 76 -2.34 -2.04 -19.73
C VAL A 76 -3.40 -2.95 -20.40
N SER A 77 -4.52 -3.17 -19.74
CA SER A 77 -5.61 -4.05 -20.17
C SER A 77 -6.95 -3.33 -20.05
N GLU A 78 -7.90 -3.69 -20.93
CA GLU A 78 -9.22 -3.07 -20.95
C GLU A 78 -10.26 -3.78 -20.09
N THR A 79 -9.99 -5.02 -19.66
CA THR A 79 -10.96 -5.84 -18.93
C THR A 79 -10.28 -6.66 -17.83
N PHE A 80 -11.02 -6.91 -16.74
CA PHE A 80 -10.60 -7.85 -15.70
C PHE A 80 -10.27 -9.25 -16.24
N SER A 81 -11.05 -9.76 -17.20
CA SER A 81 -10.80 -11.09 -17.79
C SER A 81 -9.43 -11.20 -18.44
N SER A 82 -8.98 -10.14 -19.12
CA SER A 82 -7.63 -10.08 -19.70
C SER A 82 -6.57 -10.17 -18.60
N VAL A 83 -6.71 -9.38 -17.53
CA VAL A 83 -5.79 -9.38 -16.38
C VAL A 83 -5.74 -10.75 -15.71
N TYR A 84 -6.90 -11.35 -15.46
CA TYR A 84 -6.98 -12.68 -14.85
C TYR A 84 -6.27 -13.74 -15.70
N ASN A 85 -6.49 -13.71 -17.01
CA ASN A 85 -5.86 -14.67 -17.94
C ASN A 85 -4.34 -14.46 -18.07
N THR A 86 -3.83 -13.28 -17.76
CA THR A 86 -2.38 -13.02 -17.68
C THR A 86 -1.79 -13.61 -16.39
N PHE A 87 -2.46 -13.44 -15.25
CA PHE A 87 -1.91 -13.84 -13.95
C PHE A 87 -2.21 -15.29 -13.53
N ALA A 88 -3.28 -15.90 -14.07
CA ALA A 88 -3.67 -17.26 -13.70
C ALA A 88 -2.64 -18.33 -14.14
N PRO A 89 -2.07 -18.27 -15.35
CA PRO A 89 -1.02 -19.18 -15.75
C PRO A 89 0.26 -18.98 -14.93
N ASP A 90 0.93 -20.07 -14.60
CA ASP A 90 2.25 -20.05 -13.97
C ASP A 90 3.30 -20.21 -15.06
N VAL A 91 3.58 -19.13 -15.77
CA VAL A 91 4.53 -19.06 -16.89
C VAL A 91 5.65 -18.07 -16.56
N PRO A 92 6.86 -18.25 -17.10
CA PRO A 92 7.93 -17.26 -16.92
C PRO A 92 7.48 -15.88 -17.40
N ASP A 93 7.90 -14.84 -16.67
CA ASP A 93 7.66 -13.47 -17.12
C ASP A 93 8.38 -13.17 -18.44
N GLY A 94 7.85 -12.18 -19.17
CA GLY A 94 8.35 -11.84 -20.51
C GLY A 94 9.66 -11.04 -20.51
N GLU A 95 10.08 -10.51 -19.36
CA GLU A 95 11.27 -9.65 -19.28
C GLU A 95 12.54 -10.46 -19.03
N LEU A 96 12.53 -11.31 -18.02
CA LEU A 96 13.72 -12.03 -17.58
C LEU A 96 13.53 -13.56 -17.55
N GLY A 97 12.34 -14.03 -17.93
CA GLY A 97 12.06 -15.47 -18.04
C GLY A 97 12.03 -16.18 -16.67
N GLU A 98 11.68 -15.48 -15.60
CA GLU A 98 11.66 -16.04 -14.25
C GLU A 98 10.31 -16.59 -13.81
N LEU A 99 10.36 -17.65 -13.00
CA LEU A 99 9.23 -18.24 -12.29
C LEU A 99 9.28 -17.84 -10.81
N PRO A 100 8.11 -17.85 -10.13
CA PRO A 100 6.76 -18.09 -10.66
C PRO A 100 6.28 -16.95 -11.54
N GLY A 101 5.23 -17.20 -12.32
CA GLY A 101 4.58 -16.16 -13.13
C GLY A 101 4.11 -14.98 -12.31
N ASP A 102 4.00 -13.80 -12.95
CA ASP A 102 3.56 -12.57 -12.33
C ASP A 102 2.13 -12.70 -11.76
N CYS A 103 1.84 -11.91 -10.76
CA CYS A 103 0.53 -11.87 -10.13
C CYS A 103 0.29 -10.53 -9.40
N SER A 104 -0.94 -10.31 -8.94
CA SER A 104 -1.28 -9.24 -8.00
C SER A 104 -2.20 -9.77 -6.91
N HIS A 105 -2.21 -9.11 -5.75
CA HIS A 105 -3.13 -9.49 -4.66
C HIS A 105 -4.54 -9.07 -4.97
N PHE A 106 -4.71 -7.88 -5.53
CA PHE A 106 -6.01 -7.32 -5.88
C PHE A 106 -6.00 -6.72 -7.30
N VAL A 107 -7.18 -6.71 -7.90
CA VAL A 107 -7.46 -5.97 -9.13
C VAL A 107 -8.69 -5.11 -8.89
N VAL A 108 -8.62 -3.83 -9.25
CA VAL A 108 -9.75 -2.90 -9.23
C VAL A 108 -10.18 -2.64 -10.66
N ASP A 109 -11.39 -3.06 -11.01
CA ASP A 109 -11.94 -2.90 -12.36
C ASP A 109 -12.47 -1.48 -12.60
N LYS A 110 -12.68 -1.12 -13.85
CA LYS A 110 -13.17 0.22 -14.28
C LYS A 110 -14.52 0.59 -13.69
N ASP A 111 -15.37 -0.37 -13.37
CA ASP A 111 -16.67 -0.17 -12.72
C ASP A 111 -16.58 -0.01 -11.19
N GLY A 112 -15.37 -0.20 -10.61
CA GLY A 112 -15.11 -0.17 -9.18
C GLY A 112 -15.22 -1.54 -8.50
N THR A 113 -15.46 -2.64 -9.22
CA THR A 113 -15.41 -3.98 -8.65
C THR A 113 -13.99 -4.31 -8.21
N ILE A 114 -13.85 -4.79 -6.97
CA ILE A 114 -12.56 -5.22 -6.41
C ILE A 114 -12.51 -6.75 -6.43
N TYR A 115 -11.50 -7.29 -7.08
CA TYR A 115 -11.22 -8.73 -7.09
C TYR A 115 -9.99 -9.03 -6.24
N GLN A 116 -10.04 -10.12 -5.45
CA GLN A 116 -8.87 -10.66 -4.79
C GLN A 116 -8.40 -11.91 -5.53
N LEU A 117 -7.17 -11.88 -6.04
CA LEU A 117 -6.54 -12.96 -6.79
C LEU A 117 -5.63 -13.82 -5.91
N VAL A 118 -4.90 -13.19 -4.98
CA VAL A 118 -3.96 -13.86 -4.07
C VAL A 118 -4.21 -13.37 -2.65
N PRO A 119 -4.27 -14.26 -1.65
CA PRO A 119 -4.33 -13.85 -0.25
C PRO A 119 -3.14 -13.00 0.16
N THR A 120 -3.36 -11.98 0.99
CA THR A 120 -2.29 -11.09 1.50
C THR A 120 -1.31 -11.75 2.47
N THR A 121 -1.35 -13.06 2.60
CA THR A 121 -0.40 -13.90 3.33
C THR A 121 0.53 -14.68 2.39
N ILE A 122 0.32 -14.55 1.09
CA ILE A 122 1.10 -15.22 0.05
C ILE A 122 1.89 -14.15 -0.70
N MET A 123 3.18 -14.40 -0.91
CA MET A 123 4.03 -13.52 -1.71
C MET A 123 3.62 -13.60 -3.18
N CYS A 124 3.65 -12.45 -3.87
CA CYS A 124 3.23 -12.31 -5.25
C CYS A 124 4.27 -11.50 -6.01
N ARG A 125 4.63 -11.91 -7.22
CA ARG A 125 5.56 -11.16 -8.08
C ARG A 125 4.80 -10.06 -8.81
N HIS A 126 5.04 -8.82 -8.41
CA HIS A 126 4.49 -7.62 -9.05
C HIS A 126 5.44 -6.42 -9.01
N THR A 127 6.47 -6.46 -8.14
CA THR A 127 7.43 -5.34 -8.01
C THR A 127 8.78 -5.88 -7.57
N VAL A 128 9.76 -5.83 -8.44
CA VAL A 128 11.13 -6.23 -8.12
C VAL A 128 11.64 -5.44 -6.90
N GLY A 129 12.33 -6.11 -6.01
CA GLY A 129 12.87 -5.52 -4.79
C GLY A 129 11.86 -5.34 -3.66
N LEU A 130 10.55 -5.55 -3.90
CA LEU A 130 9.50 -5.32 -2.89
C LEU A 130 8.54 -6.50 -2.67
N ASN A 131 8.54 -7.53 -3.52
CA ASN A 131 7.56 -8.63 -3.43
C ASN A 131 7.52 -9.31 -2.06
N TYR A 132 8.65 -9.34 -1.34
CA TYR A 132 8.74 -9.96 -0.02
C TYR A 132 8.01 -9.18 1.10
N THR A 133 7.60 -7.94 0.83
CA THR A 133 7.05 -7.03 1.84
C THR A 133 5.91 -6.16 1.33
N ALA A 134 5.49 -6.34 0.07
CA ALA A 134 4.48 -5.49 -0.56
C ALA A 134 3.20 -6.24 -0.91
N ILE A 135 2.07 -5.51 -0.81
CA ILE A 135 0.77 -5.90 -1.36
C ILE A 135 0.62 -5.13 -2.68
N GLY A 136 0.43 -5.84 -3.80
CA GLY A 136 0.15 -5.25 -5.10
C GLY A 136 -1.34 -5.06 -5.34
N ILE A 137 -1.70 -3.90 -5.88
CA ILE A 137 -3.04 -3.56 -6.35
C ILE A 137 -2.95 -3.12 -7.80
N GLU A 138 -3.55 -3.88 -8.69
CA GLU A 138 -3.66 -3.56 -10.11
C GLU A 138 -4.95 -2.80 -10.41
N HIS A 139 -4.89 -1.89 -11.36
CA HIS A 139 -6.05 -1.17 -11.88
C HIS A 139 -6.24 -1.50 -13.34
N VAL A 140 -7.43 -1.94 -13.73
CA VAL A 140 -7.75 -2.13 -15.15
C VAL A 140 -7.73 -0.78 -15.83
N GLY A 141 -6.83 -0.61 -16.80
CA GLY A 141 -6.59 0.64 -17.49
C GLY A 141 -5.17 0.75 -18.02
N SER A 142 -4.87 1.83 -18.72
CA SER A 142 -3.62 1.99 -19.46
C SER A 142 -2.79 3.21 -19.03
N SER A 143 -3.26 3.98 -18.03
CA SER A 143 -2.50 5.10 -17.48
C SER A 143 -3.03 5.56 -16.12
N ASP A 144 -2.15 6.17 -15.33
CA ASP A 144 -2.47 6.82 -14.05
C ASP A 144 -3.62 7.85 -14.24
N ARG A 145 -3.56 8.63 -15.31
CA ARG A 145 -4.56 9.64 -15.62
C ARG A 145 -5.95 9.04 -15.86
N GLU A 146 -6.03 7.93 -16.57
CA GLU A 146 -7.30 7.22 -16.81
C GLU A 146 -7.93 6.82 -15.47
N ILE A 147 -7.15 6.20 -14.59
CA ILE A 147 -7.61 5.72 -13.29
C ILE A 147 -7.99 6.88 -12.37
N LEU A 148 -7.14 7.91 -12.28
CA LEU A 148 -7.40 9.09 -11.47
C LEU A 148 -8.65 9.87 -11.91
N SER A 149 -9.02 9.79 -13.18
CA SER A 149 -10.22 10.44 -13.75
C SER A 149 -11.49 9.58 -13.68
N ASN A 150 -11.37 8.27 -13.37
CA ASN A 150 -12.53 7.39 -13.21
C ASN A 150 -13.02 7.40 -11.75
N PRO A 151 -14.13 8.08 -11.43
CA PRO A 151 -14.55 8.26 -10.04
C PRO A 151 -14.95 6.95 -9.34
N ARG A 152 -15.48 5.96 -10.07
CA ARG A 152 -15.88 4.67 -9.49
C ARG A 152 -14.67 3.85 -9.12
N GLN A 153 -13.76 3.66 -10.05
CA GLN A 153 -12.53 2.90 -9.86
C GLN A 153 -11.66 3.53 -8.77
N LEU A 154 -11.46 4.85 -8.84
CA LEU A 154 -10.67 5.59 -7.86
C LEU A 154 -11.27 5.50 -6.44
N ALA A 155 -12.59 5.63 -6.30
CA ALA A 155 -13.24 5.51 -4.99
C ALA A 155 -13.07 4.10 -4.41
N ALA A 156 -13.21 3.05 -5.22
CA ALA A 156 -12.99 1.66 -4.82
C ALA A 156 -11.54 1.40 -4.42
N SER A 157 -10.59 1.88 -5.22
CA SER A 157 -9.16 1.80 -4.94
C SER A 157 -8.79 2.47 -3.62
N LEU A 158 -9.19 3.73 -3.42
CA LEU A 158 -8.93 4.47 -2.18
C LEU A 158 -9.51 3.77 -0.94
N GLN A 159 -10.72 3.19 -1.06
CA GLN A 159 -11.35 2.47 0.04
C GLN A 159 -10.60 1.16 0.35
N LEU A 160 -10.18 0.40 -0.67
CA LEU A 160 -9.39 -0.81 -0.52
C LEU A 160 -8.03 -0.50 0.15
N THR A 161 -7.31 0.47 -0.38
CA THR A 161 -5.99 0.86 0.10
C THR A 161 -6.07 1.36 1.55
N LEU A 162 -7.06 2.19 1.90
CA LEU A 162 -7.24 2.66 3.27
C LEU A 162 -7.57 1.52 4.23
N TRP A 163 -8.44 0.58 3.82
CA TRP A 163 -8.75 -0.60 4.61
C TRP A 163 -7.50 -1.46 4.84
N LEU A 164 -6.70 -1.72 3.81
CA LEU A 164 -5.43 -2.45 3.93
C LEU A 164 -4.43 -1.73 4.81
N MET A 165 -4.29 -0.41 4.69
CA MET A 165 -3.45 0.41 5.58
C MET A 165 -3.81 0.17 7.05
N GLN A 166 -5.10 0.22 7.38
CA GLN A 166 -5.56 0.00 8.76
C GLN A 166 -5.34 -1.44 9.22
N GLN A 167 -5.67 -2.43 8.37
CA GLN A 167 -5.54 -3.85 8.72
C GLN A 167 -4.09 -4.31 8.91
N LYS A 168 -3.16 -3.71 8.16
CA LYS A 168 -1.75 -4.12 8.15
C LYS A 168 -0.82 -3.13 8.86
N GLY A 169 -1.34 -2.01 9.37
CA GLY A 169 -0.54 -0.96 9.99
C GLY A 169 0.37 -0.23 9.00
N ILE A 170 0.04 -0.25 7.71
CA ILE A 170 0.84 0.40 6.65
C ILE A 170 0.60 1.90 6.68
N GLN A 171 1.67 2.69 6.70
CA GLN A 171 1.61 4.14 6.73
C GLN A 171 1.44 4.72 5.32
N LEU A 172 0.81 5.89 5.21
CA LEU A 172 0.56 6.55 3.92
C LEU A 172 1.82 6.70 3.06
N ARG A 173 2.97 6.99 3.68
CA ARG A 173 4.26 7.12 2.98
C ARG A 173 4.75 5.85 2.28
N ASN A 174 4.19 4.71 2.66
CA ASN A 174 4.50 3.39 2.09
C ASN A 174 3.41 2.91 1.13
N VAL A 175 2.45 3.76 0.77
CA VAL A 175 1.57 3.59 -0.39
C VAL A 175 2.25 4.29 -1.56
N ILE A 176 2.79 3.51 -2.46
CA ILE A 176 3.66 3.98 -3.56
C ILE A 176 3.18 3.46 -4.91
N GLY A 177 3.56 4.13 -5.98
CA GLY A 177 3.45 3.62 -7.32
C GLY A 177 4.63 2.71 -7.68
N HIS A 178 4.47 1.87 -8.68
CA HIS A 178 5.56 1.01 -9.16
C HIS A 178 6.80 1.85 -9.54
N ASN A 179 6.59 2.97 -10.21
CA ASN A 179 7.66 3.91 -10.58
C ASN A 179 8.47 4.44 -9.37
N GLU A 180 7.92 4.36 -8.15
CA GLU A 180 8.60 4.78 -6.93
C GLU A 180 9.34 3.64 -6.22
N SER A 181 9.30 2.39 -6.73
CA SER A 181 9.82 1.19 -6.07
C SER A 181 11.27 1.32 -5.62
N LEU A 182 12.14 1.89 -6.47
CA LEU A 182 13.57 2.08 -6.18
C LEU A 182 13.84 3.10 -5.07
N THR A 183 12.89 3.96 -4.73
CA THR A 183 13.00 4.95 -3.66
C THR A 183 12.42 4.47 -2.34
N SER A 184 11.80 3.30 -2.30
CA SER A 184 11.28 2.71 -1.07
C SER A 184 12.41 2.34 -0.11
N PRO A 185 12.31 2.66 1.20
CA PRO A 185 13.29 2.23 2.19
C PRO A 185 13.33 0.71 2.36
N TYR A 186 12.29 0.01 1.91
CA TYR A 186 12.16 -1.44 1.93
C TYR A 186 12.70 -2.12 0.68
N HIS A 187 13.11 -1.34 -0.36
CA HIS A 187 13.67 -1.94 -1.57
C HIS A 187 14.91 -2.77 -1.25
N LYS A 188 14.86 -4.05 -1.57
CA LYS A 188 15.93 -5.02 -1.38
C LYS A 188 15.97 -5.96 -2.58
N GLU A 189 17.05 -5.93 -3.35
CA GLU A 189 17.28 -6.81 -4.47
C GLU A 189 18.72 -7.31 -4.45
N LEU A 190 18.89 -8.61 -4.28
CA LEU A 190 20.21 -9.26 -4.22
C LEU A 190 20.70 -9.70 -5.60
N TYR A 191 19.77 -9.98 -6.53
CA TYR A 191 20.10 -10.34 -7.89
C TYR A 191 20.50 -9.11 -8.69
N ALA A 192 21.80 -8.95 -8.91
CA ALA A 192 22.38 -7.72 -9.45
C ALA A 192 21.77 -7.23 -10.77
N PRO A 193 21.40 -8.10 -11.75
CA PRO A 193 20.79 -7.64 -12.99
C PRO A 193 19.46 -6.91 -12.80
N TRP A 194 18.72 -7.21 -11.73
CA TRP A 194 17.40 -6.62 -11.48
C TRP A 194 17.40 -5.48 -10.45
N ARG A 195 18.55 -5.17 -9.87
CA ARG A 195 18.64 -4.19 -8.78
C ARG A 195 18.01 -2.84 -9.11
N CYS A 196 18.06 -2.44 -10.37
CA CYS A 196 17.55 -1.14 -10.85
C CYS A 196 16.30 -1.28 -11.72
N GLN A 197 15.68 -2.47 -11.77
CA GLN A 197 14.46 -2.66 -12.54
C GLN A 197 13.29 -1.95 -11.87
N THR A 198 12.51 -1.21 -12.65
CA THR A 198 11.26 -0.58 -12.25
C THR A 198 10.41 -0.30 -13.50
N HIS A 199 9.13 -0.02 -13.31
CA HIS A 199 8.21 0.31 -14.39
C HIS A 199 7.75 1.77 -14.32
N GLY A 200 7.11 2.23 -15.41
CA GLY A 200 6.67 3.61 -15.55
C GLY A 200 5.32 3.92 -14.90
N ASP A 201 4.59 2.90 -14.45
CA ASP A 201 3.25 3.02 -13.91
C ASP A 201 3.23 3.69 -12.53
N TRP A 202 2.23 4.53 -12.34
CA TRP A 202 2.02 5.34 -11.15
C TRP A 202 3.23 6.21 -10.79
N THR A 203 3.42 7.24 -11.61
CA THR A 203 4.48 8.22 -11.41
C THR A 203 4.37 8.90 -10.04
N ARG A 204 5.47 9.45 -9.56
CA ARG A 204 5.47 10.18 -8.30
C ARG A 204 4.44 11.32 -8.27
N ALA A 205 4.30 12.06 -9.36
CA ALA A 205 3.36 13.17 -9.45
C ALA A 205 1.90 12.70 -9.29
N ASP A 206 1.55 11.60 -9.95
CA ASP A 206 0.22 11.02 -9.89
C ASP A 206 -0.05 10.35 -8.53
N MET A 207 0.96 9.71 -7.96
CA MET A 207 0.89 9.19 -6.59
C MET A 207 0.73 10.30 -5.53
N ASP A 208 1.30 11.48 -5.73
CA ASP A 208 1.07 12.60 -4.82
C ASP A 208 -0.40 13.05 -4.85
N VAL A 209 -1.06 13.02 -6.02
CA VAL A 209 -2.52 13.23 -6.15
C VAL A 209 -3.30 12.11 -5.46
N TYR A 210 -2.95 10.86 -5.72
CA TYR A 210 -3.60 9.69 -5.10
C TYR A 210 -3.48 9.73 -3.57
N ARG A 211 -2.27 9.93 -3.03
CA ARG A 211 -2.01 10.02 -1.58
C ARG A 211 -2.74 11.20 -0.94
N ALA A 212 -2.89 12.34 -1.62
CA ALA A 212 -3.67 13.47 -1.10
C ALA A 212 -5.15 13.11 -0.92
N LYS A 213 -5.75 12.40 -1.90
CA LYS A 213 -7.13 11.89 -1.83
C LYS A 213 -7.26 10.82 -0.74
N LEU A 214 -6.33 9.90 -0.65
CA LEU A 214 -6.28 8.86 0.39
C LEU A 214 -6.16 9.48 1.79
N ALA A 215 -5.33 10.50 1.96
CA ALA A 215 -5.21 11.23 3.21
C ALA A 215 -6.50 11.95 3.61
N ALA A 216 -7.22 12.51 2.64
CA ALA A 216 -8.53 13.13 2.89
C ALA A 216 -9.56 12.08 3.36
N LEU A 217 -9.56 10.89 2.75
CA LEU A 217 -10.41 9.78 3.17
C LEU A 217 -10.03 9.28 4.57
N ALA A 218 -8.72 9.08 4.83
CA ALA A 218 -8.20 8.63 6.11
C ALA A 218 -8.61 9.55 7.27
N ARG A 219 -8.58 10.87 7.06
CA ARG A 219 -9.05 11.85 8.07
C ARG A 219 -10.53 11.69 8.43
N ARG A 220 -11.39 11.33 7.46
CA ARG A 220 -12.83 11.06 7.72
C ARG A 220 -13.04 9.88 8.66
N TYR A 221 -12.14 8.91 8.61
CA TYR A 221 -12.19 7.70 9.46
C TYR A 221 -11.28 7.81 10.70
N GLY A 222 -10.58 8.92 10.91
CA GLY A 222 -9.63 9.08 12.01
C GLY A 222 -8.43 8.13 11.92
N VAL A 223 -8.06 7.65 10.72
CA VAL A 223 -6.91 6.77 10.52
C VAL A 223 -5.62 7.58 10.55
N PRO A 224 -4.64 7.21 11.40
CA PRO A 224 -3.35 7.88 11.45
C PRO A 224 -2.57 7.72 10.13
N LEU A 225 -2.08 8.83 9.59
CA LEU A 225 -1.33 8.86 8.34
C LEU A 225 0.15 8.48 8.52
N GLY A 226 0.65 8.58 9.75
CA GLY A 226 2.08 8.46 10.01
C GLY A 226 2.88 9.69 9.56
N PRO A 227 4.22 9.65 9.65
CA PRO A 227 5.07 10.74 9.18
C PRO A 227 5.04 10.89 7.66
N ALA A 228 5.38 12.09 7.17
CA ALA A 228 5.49 12.38 5.75
C ALA A 228 6.52 11.48 5.05
N ALA A 229 6.28 11.21 3.76
CA ALA A 229 7.23 10.48 2.94
C ALA A 229 8.55 11.26 2.84
N ARG A 230 9.66 10.59 3.11
CA ARG A 230 10.98 11.13 2.81
C ARG A 230 11.32 10.83 1.34
N ARG A 231 11.92 11.81 0.67
CA ARG A 231 12.58 11.52 -0.61
C ARG A 231 13.86 10.73 -0.30
N VAL A 232 13.93 9.55 -0.85
CA VAL A 232 15.13 8.71 -0.77
C VAL A 232 15.76 8.69 -2.16
N THR A 233 17.07 8.76 -2.24
CA THR A 233 17.77 8.56 -3.51
C THR A 233 17.60 7.11 -3.94
N PRO A 234 17.33 6.84 -5.22
CA PRO A 234 17.30 5.47 -5.73
C PRO A 234 18.60 4.73 -5.38
N ARG A 235 18.46 3.45 -5.00
CA ARG A 235 19.62 2.63 -4.58
C ARG A 235 20.38 1.99 -5.76
N CYS A 236 20.07 2.43 -6.93
CA CYS A 236 20.80 2.15 -8.15
C CYS A 236 21.28 3.46 -8.81
#